data_078db106e2db5d797e1d9af6f2d26c3c
#
_entry.id   078db106e2db5d797e1d9af6f2d26c3c
#
_cell.length_a   1.000
_cell.length_b   1.000
_cell.length_c   1.000
_cell.angle_alpha   90.00
_cell.angle_beta   90.00
_cell.angle_gamma   90.00
#
_symmetry.space_group_name_H-M   'P 1'
#
loop_
_entity.id
_entity.type
_entity.pdbx_description
1 polymer ?
#
loop_
_entity_poly.entity_id
_entity_poly.type
_entity_poly.pdbx_seq_one_letter_code
_entity_poly.pdbx_strand_id
1 'polypeptide(L)'
;MKRLLIAGFGDIARRAAPSLARRFEIARLSRAYGCDLDRADTLNIAGGHMLLHCAPPPHDGETDTRTANLLAALEKASILPARVVYVSTSGVYGDCRGERVDESRPLSPQTPRARRRVDAERRIAEWCASHNAVLTVLRVPGIYAADRLPLERLRAGTPVLRAEDDVYTNHIHADDLAMIVARALDDDAPAGIFNANDDSGLKMGEWFDLVADLYGLPRPLRIPRSEAAGKIPPGLLSFMSESRRLDNRRLKQVLGVRLRYPTVHE
;
A
#
# COMPACT_ATOMS: atom_id res chain seq x y z
N MET A 1 -19.60 -15.00 15.38
CA MET A 1 -18.66 -14.70 14.29
C MET A 1 -17.63 -13.71 14.84
N LYS A 2 -16.34 -13.85 14.49
CA LYS A 2 -15.31 -12.87 14.90
C LYS A 2 -15.61 -11.51 14.28
N ARG A 3 -15.34 -10.38 14.98
CA ARG A 3 -15.50 -9.04 14.47
C ARG A 3 -14.19 -8.52 13.91
N LEU A 4 -14.21 -8.00 12.68
CA LEU A 4 -13.10 -7.36 11.99
C LEU A 4 -13.33 -5.85 11.93
N LEU A 5 -12.42 -5.09 12.53
CA LEU A 5 -12.36 -3.64 12.35
C LEU A 5 -11.59 -3.32 11.08
N ILE A 6 -12.13 -2.48 10.21
CA ILE A 6 -11.43 -2.00 9.02
C ILE A 6 -11.28 -0.47 9.12
N ALA A 7 -10.08 -0.03 9.44
CA ALA A 7 -9.71 1.38 9.44
C ALA A 7 -9.31 1.82 8.01
N GLY A 8 -10.11 2.71 7.41
CA GLY A 8 -9.97 3.09 6.01
C GLY A 8 -10.69 2.13 5.06
N PHE A 9 -11.99 2.36 4.84
CA PHE A 9 -12.82 1.54 3.97
C PHE A 9 -12.80 2.06 2.52
N GLY A 10 -11.58 2.13 1.94
CA GLY A 10 -11.31 2.52 0.54
C GLY A 10 -11.42 1.35 -0.45
N ASP A 11 -10.80 1.51 -1.63
CA ASP A 11 -10.90 0.56 -2.74
C ASP A 11 -10.49 -0.88 -2.34
N ILE A 12 -9.31 -1.05 -1.78
CA ILE A 12 -8.81 -2.40 -1.41
C ILE A 12 -9.68 -3.06 -0.35
N ALA A 13 -10.11 -2.29 0.65
CA ALA A 13 -11.02 -2.81 1.67
C ALA A 13 -12.38 -3.21 1.07
N ARG A 14 -12.91 -2.44 0.12
CA ARG A 14 -14.15 -2.77 -0.60
C ARG A 14 -14.02 -4.03 -1.44
N ARG A 15 -12.89 -4.21 -2.15
CA ARG A 15 -12.62 -5.42 -2.94
C ARG A 15 -12.48 -6.66 -2.04
N ALA A 16 -11.86 -6.53 -0.88
CA ALA A 16 -11.70 -7.62 0.09
C ALA A 16 -13.00 -7.94 0.85
N ALA A 17 -13.88 -6.96 1.06
CA ALA A 17 -15.08 -7.10 1.91
C ALA A 17 -15.99 -8.30 1.58
N PRO A 18 -16.29 -8.65 0.31
CA PRO A 18 -17.15 -9.81 0.01
C PRO A 18 -16.59 -11.13 0.53
N SER A 19 -15.27 -11.35 0.43
CA SER A 19 -14.63 -12.56 0.96
C SER A 19 -14.52 -12.53 2.48
N LEU A 20 -14.23 -11.38 3.07
CA LEU A 20 -14.10 -11.18 4.51
C LEU A 20 -15.45 -11.31 5.24
N ALA A 21 -16.54 -10.84 4.64
CA ALA A 21 -17.89 -10.92 5.22
C ALA A 21 -18.39 -12.36 5.40
N ARG A 22 -17.80 -13.33 4.70
CA ARG A 22 -18.11 -14.76 4.90
C ARG A 22 -17.58 -15.31 6.24
N ARG A 23 -16.59 -14.63 6.84
CA ARG A 23 -15.86 -15.07 8.03
C ARG A 23 -16.00 -14.12 9.21
N PHE A 24 -16.24 -12.86 8.94
CA PHE A 24 -16.22 -11.78 9.92
C PHE A 24 -17.48 -10.93 9.88
N GLU A 25 -17.89 -10.45 11.04
CA GLU A 25 -18.73 -9.25 11.14
C GLU A 25 -17.84 -8.03 10.93
N ILE A 26 -18.10 -7.26 9.87
CA ILE A 26 -17.24 -6.13 9.48
C ILE A 26 -17.73 -4.82 10.11
N ALA A 27 -16.89 -4.21 10.94
CA ALA A 27 -17.06 -2.85 11.42
C ALA A 27 -16.15 -1.90 10.62
N ARG A 28 -16.73 -0.86 10.04
CA ARG A 28 -16.05 0.06 9.11
C ARG A 28 -15.72 1.37 9.81
N LEU A 29 -14.42 1.64 10.00
CA LEU A 29 -13.92 2.87 10.59
C LEU A 29 -13.46 3.82 9.47
N SER A 30 -14.37 4.60 8.93
CA SER A 30 -14.08 5.60 7.92
C SER A 30 -15.09 6.75 7.94
N ARG A 31 -14.73 7.88 7.33
CA ARG A 31 -15.56 9.10 7.29
C ARG A 31 -16.97 8.85 6.77
N ALA A 32 -17.12 8.01 5.75
CA ALA A 32 -18.43 7.64 5.21
C ALA A 32 -19.32 6.88 6.22
N TYR A 33 -18.75 6.39 7.31
CA TYR A 33 -19.45 5.66 8.38
C TYR A 33 -19.33 6.38 9.75
N GLY A 34 -19.09 7.70 9.71
CA GLY A 34 -19.06 8.52 10.91
C GLY A 34 -17.76 8.46 11.73
N CYS A 35 -16.72 7.76 11.25
CA CYS A 35 -15.44 7.65 11.93
C CYS A 35 -14.35 8.39 11.14
N ASP A 36 -13.81 9.47 11.71
CA ASP A 36 -12.70 10.22 11.11
C ASP A 36 -11.43 10.04 11.96
N LEU A 37 -10.42 9.41 11.39
CA LEU A 37 -9.13 9.17 12.06
C LEU A 37 -8.37 10.47 12.39
N ASP A 38 -8.71 11.58 11.74
CA ASP A 38 -8.16 12.91 12.08
C ASP A 38 -8.87 13.51 13.32
N ARG A 39 -10.01 12.93 13.76
CA ARG A 39 -10.85 13.40 14.85
C ARG A 39 -11.09 12.30 15.86
N ALA A 40 -10.26 12.25 16.91
CA ALA A 40 -10.29 11.19 17.93
C ALA A 40 -11.66 11.06 18.64
N ASP A 41 -12.42 12.16 18.76
CA ASP A 41 -13.77 12.21 19.34
C ASP A 41 -14.82 11.41 18.54
N THR A 42 -14.57 11.15 17.26
CA THR A 42 -15.46 10.37 16.39
C THR A 42 -15.18 8.85 16.43
N LEU A 43 -14.10 8.42 17.08
CA LEU A 43 -13.66 7.02 17.09
C LEU A 43 -14.38 6.21 18.18
N ASN A 44 -15.68 5.97 18.00
CA ASN A 44 -16.47 5.11 18.86
C ASN A 44 -16.34 3.66 18.40
N ILE A 45 -15.32 2.96 18.92
CA ILE A 45 -15.04 1.56 18.55
C ILE A 45 -15.75 0.64 19.55
N ALA A 46 -16.54 -0.30 19.03
CA ALA A 46 -17.28 -1.26 19.83
C ALA A 46 -16.90 -2.69 19.41
N GLY A 47 -15.98 -3.30 20.15
CA GLY A 47 -15.52 -4.67 19.92
C GLY A 47 -14.64 -4.81 18.65
N GLY A 48 -13.76 -5.78 18.66
CA GLY A 48 -12.89 -6.08 17.54
C GLY A 48 -11.91 -7.19 17.90
N HIS A 49 -11.94 -8.30 17.14
CA HIS A 49 -11.03 -9.43 17.34
C HIS A 49 -9.81 -9.33 16.42
N MET A 50 -9.97 -8.64 15.30
CA MET A 50 -8.93 -8.37 14.31
C MET A 50 -9.03 -6.94 13.80
N LEU A 51 -7.90 -6.39 13.37
CA LEU A 51 -7.80 -5.06 12.76
C LEU A 51 -7.15 -5.16 11.38
N LEU A 52 -7.81 -4.61 10.37
CA LEU A 52 -7.25 -4.28 9.07
C LEU A 52 -7.09 -2.75 8.99
N HIS A 53 -5.87 -2.27 8.89
CA HIS A 53 -5.59 -0.85 8.74
C HIS A 53 -5.14 -0.53 7.32
N CYS A 54 -6.06 0.03 6.52
CA CYS A 54 -5.87 0.47 5.13
C CYS A 54 -5.88 1.99 4.98
N ALA A 55 -6.14 2.75 6.05
CA ALA A 55 -6.20 4.21 5.94
C ALA A 55 -4.83 4.78 5.56
N PRO A 56 -4.78 5.75 4.63
CA PRO A 56 -3.55 6.48 4.38
C PRO A 56 -3.23 7.40 5.58
N PRO A 57 -1.95 7.73 5.81
CA PRO A 57 -1.58 8.75 6.78
C PRO A 57 -2.13 10.12 6.38
N PRO A 58 -2.12 11.13 7.26
CA PRO A 58 -2.48 12.50 6.92
C PRO A 58 -1.60 13.04 5.77
N HIS A 59 -2.04 14.14 5.14
CA HIS A 59 -1.28 14.74 4.04
C HIS A 59 -0.04 15.48 4.55
N ASP A 60 -0.13 16.09 5.72
CA ASP A 60 0.88 16.99 6.27
C ASP A 60 1.66 16.34 7.43
N GLY A 61 2.80 16.94 7.75
CA GLY A 61 3.68 16.48 8.80
C GLY A 61 4.53 15.28 8.40
N GLU A 62 5.27 14.75 9.37
CA GLU A 62 6.20 13.61 9.19
C GLU A 62 5.79 12.37 10.00
N THR A 63 4.76 12.48 10.85
CA THR A 63 4.22 11.40 11.68
C THR A 63 2.81 11.03 11.27
N ASP A 64 2.40 9.79 11.54
CA ASP A 64 1.04 9.32 11.28
C ASP A 64 0.14 9.49 12.50
N THR A 65 -0.48 10.67 12.61
CA THR A 65 -1.44 10.98 13.67
C THR A 65 -2.71 10.14 13.59
N ARG A 66 -3.12 9.69 12.39
CA ARG A 66 -4.31 8.81 12.22
C ARG A 66 -4.10 7.45 12.86
N THR A 67 -2.93 6.86 12.65
CA THR A 67 -2.55 5.60 13.33
C THR A 67 -2.48 5.81 14.84
N ALA A 68 -1.88 6.91 15.32
CA ALA A 68 -1.82 7.23 16.74
C ALA A 68 -3.22 7.33 17.36
N ASN A 69 -4.13 8.08 16.74
CA ASN A 69 -5.51 8.22 17.19
C ASN A 69 -6.27 6.88 17.22
N LEU A 70 -6.08 6.04 16.18
CA LEU A 70 -6.70 4.71 16.11
C LEU A 70 -6.24 3.84 17.27
N LEU A 71 -4.94 3.74 17.53
CA LEU A 71 -4.39 2.92 18.60
C LEU A 71 -4.85 3.41 19.98
N ALA A 72 -4.81 4.72 20.23
CA ALA A 72 -5.31 5.32 21.45
C ALA A 72 -6.82 5.07 21.67
N ALA A 73 -7.63 5.10 20.61
CA ALA A 73 -9.05 4.79 20.68
C ALA A 73 -9.32 3.31 21.01
N LEU A 74 -8.51 2.39 20.48
CA LEU A 74 -8.57 0.97 20.82
C LEU A 74 -8.24 0.74 22.30
N GLU A 75 -7.18 1.36 22.82
CA GLU A 75 -6.81 1.30 24.24
C GLU A 75 -7.90 1.86 25.15
N LYS A 76 -8.40 3.05 24.83
CA LYS A 76 -9.49 3.70 25.58
C LYS A 76 -10.73 2.82 25.66
N ALA A 77 -11.05 2.10 24.60
CA ALA A 77 -12.20 1.19 24.54
C ALA A 77 -11.88 -0.20 25.12
N SER A 78 -10.66 -0.46 25.58
CA SER A 78 -10.19 -1.79 26.02
C SER A 78 -10.38 -2.88 24.95
N ILE A 79 -10.22 -2.50 23.67
CA ILE A 79 -10.35 -3.40 22.53
C ILE A 79 -8.94 -3.76 22.02
N LEU A 80 -8.56 -5.01 22.20
CA LEU A 80 -7.23 -5.52 21.88
C LEU A 80 -7.34 -6.59 20.79
N PRO A 81 -7.30 -6.20 19.49
CA PRO A 81 -7.29 -7.16 18.39
C PRO A 81 -6.12 -8.12 18.50
N ALA A 82 -6.39 -9.41 18.44
CA ALA A 82 -5.35 -10.44 18.50
C ALA A 82 -4.47 -10.48 17.24
N ARG A 83 -4.97 -9.91 16.13
CA ARG A 83 -4.24 -9.82 14.86
C ARG A 83 -4.47 -8.45 14.22
N VAL A 84 -3.37 -7.86 13.75
CA VAL A 84 -3.34 -6.59 13.03
C VAL A 84 -2.70 -6.80 11.66
N VAL A 85 -3.39 -6.37 10.60
CA VAL A 85 -2.84 -6.30 9.25
C VAL A 85 -2.75 -4.83 8.84
N TYR A 86 -1.56 -4.35 8.55
CA TYR A 86 -1.32 -2.98 8.12
C TYR A 86 -0.89 -2.91 6.65
N VAL A 87 -1.60 -2.12 5.87
CA VAL A 87 -1.26 -1.82 4.48
C VAL A 87 -0.33 -0.62 4.44
N SER A 88 0.98 -0.89 4.40
CA SER A 88 2.05 0.09 4.28
C SER A 88 2.39 0.38 2.81
N THR A 89 3.57 0.90 2.54
CA THR A 89 4.06 1.20 1.18
C THR A 89 5.50 0.76 0.97
N SER A 90 5.86 0.39 -0.25
CA SER A 90 7.26 0.14 -0.63
C SER A 90 8.13 1.40 -0.59
N GLY A 91 7.54 2.60 -0.54
CA GLY A 91 8.26 3.87 -0.40
C GLY A 91 9.08 3.99 0.89
N VAL A 92 8.83 3.14 1.90
CA VAL A 92 9.61 3.10 3.15
C VAL A 92 11.08 2.74 2.93
N TYR A 93 11.42 2.06 1.83
CA TYR A 93 12.80 1.73 1.47
C TYR A 93 13.59 2.91 0.89
N GLY A 94 12.91 3.95 0.38
CA GLY A 94 13.53 5.05 -0.35
C GLY A 94 14.11 4.62 -1.70
N ASP A 95 15.06 5.38 -2.22
CA ASP A 95 15.79 5.01 -3.43
C ASP A 95 16.82 3.91 -3.14
N CYS A 96 16.76 2.84 -3.90
CA CYS A 96 17.67 1.71 -3.84
C CYS A 96 18.50 1.58 -5.13
N ARG A 97 18.55 2.59 -5.97
CA ARG A 97 19.32 2.63 -7.23
C ARG A 97 19.07 1.46 -8.16
N GLY A 98 17.82 0.95 -8.17
CA GLY A 98 17.42 -0.19 -8.97
C GLY A 98 17.88 -1.56 -8.44
N GLU A 99 18.42 -1.63 -7.22
CA GLU A 99 18.76 -2.90 -6.58
C GLU A 99 17.50 -3.74 -6.28
N ARG A 100 17.70 -5.07 -6.15
CA ARG A 100 16.67 -5.96 -5.60
C ARG A 100 16.56 -5.74 -4.09
N VAL A 101 15.32 -5.69 -3.60
CA VAL A 101 15.00 -5.34 -2.22
C VAL A 101 14.05 -6.37 -1.64
N ASP A 102 14.51 -7.08 -0.64
CA ASP A 102 13.66 -7.92 0.21
C ASP A 102 13.28 -7.17 1.51
N GLU A 103 12.51 -7.83 2.37
CA GLU A 103 11.97 -7.25 3.59
C GLU A 103 13.02 -6.97 4.69
N SER A 104 14.24 -7.53 4.56
CA SER A 104 15.36 -7.30 5.48
C SER A 104 16.09 -5.98 5.22
N ARG A 105 15.87 -5.36 4.04
CA ARG A 105 16.48 -4.08 3.68
C ARG A 105 16.16 -3.00 4.72
N PRO A 106 17.16 -2.29 5.27
CA PRO A 106 16.93 -1.16 6.16
C PRO A 106 16.04 -0.08 5.52
N LEU A 107 15.18 0.51 6.33
CA LEU A 107 14.30 1.59 5.87
C LEU A 107 15.10 2.89 5.71
N SER A 108 14.85 3.60 4.60
CA SER A 108 15.49 4.88 4.28
C SER A 108 14.48 5.84 3.63
N PRO A 109 13.41 6.26 4.36
CA PRO A 109 12.34 7.07 3.79
C PRO A 109 12.83 8.46 3.43
N GLN A 110 12.76 8.83 2.14
CA GLN A 110 13.26 10.11 1.63
C GLN A 110 12.15 11.18 1.51
N THR A 111 10.89 10.75 1.48
CA THR A 111 9.75 11.67 1.35
C THR A 111 8.96 11.78 2.66
N PRO A 112 8.28 12.91 2.96
CA PRO A 112 7.40 13.04 4.11
C PRO A 112 6.33 11.93 4.16
N ARG A 113 5.78 11.57 2.99
CA ARG A 113 4.83 10.46 2.86
C ARG A 113 5.43 9.13 3.33
N ALA A 114 6.68 8.84 2.95
CA ALA A 114 7.36 7.62 3.36
C ALA A 114 7.69 7.63 4.85
N ARG A 115 8.12 8.78 5.39
CA ARG A 115 8.40 8.94 6.84
C ARG A 115 7.16 8.67 7.69
N ARG A 116 5.99 9.20 7.29
CA ARG A 116 4.72 8.90 7.97
C ARG A 116 4.39 7.41 7.97
N ARG A 117 4.67 6.70 6.88
CA ARG A 117 4.46 5.24 6.81
C ARG A 117 5.40 4.47 7.73
N VAL A 118 6.67 4.89 7.82
CA VAL A 118 7.63 4.31 8.77
C VAL A 118 7.20 4.57 10.22
N ASP A 119 6.73 5.77 10.54
CA ASP A 119 6.18 6.09 11.86
C ASP A 119 4.98 5.20 12.21
N ALA A 120 4.07 4.97 11.26
CA ALA A 120 2.95 4.06 11.44
C ALA A 120 3.39 2.60 11.65
N GLU A 121 4.32 2.08 10.82
CA GLU A 121 4.88 0.73 11.01
C GLU A 121 5.46 0.56 12.41
N ARG A 122 6.24 1.53 12.88
CA ARG A 122 6.86 1.52 14.22
C ARG A 122 5.80 1.52 15.32
N ARG A 123 4.84 2.46 15.28
CA ARG A 123 3.77 2.57 16.30
C ARG A 123 2.94 1.31 16.41
N ILE A 124 2.55 0.75 15.26
CA ILE A 124 1.76 -0.49 15.23
C ILE A 124 2.58 -1.67 15.77
N ALA A 125 3.87 -1.75 15.42
CA ALA A 125 4.74 -2.81 15.91
C ALA A 125 4.93 -2.75 17.43
N GLU A 126 5.19 -1.55 17.98
CA GLU A 126 5.31 -1.31 19.42
C GLU A 126 4.00 -1.68 20.14
N TRP A 127 2.86 -1.22 19.60
CA TRP A 127 1.54 -1.52 20.16
C TRP A 127 1.22 -3.02 20.12
N CYS A 128 1.48 -3.70 19.01
CA CYS A 128 1.26 -5.14 18.90
C CYS A 128 2.15 -5.93 19.86
N ALA A 129 3.41 -5.53 20.02
CA ALA A 129 4.33 -6.17 20.96
C ALA A 129 3.85 -6.02 22.42
N SER A 130 3.36 -4.84 22.82
CA SER A 130 2.87 -4.60 24.20
C SER A 130 1.57 -5.34 24.52
N HIS A 131 0.78 -5.73 23.50
CA HIS A 131 -0.52 -6.39 23.66
C HIS A 131 -0.53 -7.84 23.17
N ASN A 132 0.63 -8.44 22.87
CA ASN A 132 0.76 -9.80 22.32
C ASN A 132 -0.09 -10.04 21.05
N ALA A 133 -0.28 -9.00 20.23
CA ALA A 133 -1.01 -9.10 18.98
C ALA A 133 -0.10 -9.54 17.83
N VAL A 134 -0.63 -10.39 16.96
CA VAL A 134 0.08 -10.83 15.73
C VAL A 134 0.07 -9.69 14.71
N LEU A 135 1.23 -9.25 14.25
CA LEU A 135 1.34 -8.20 13.24
C LEU A 135 1.74 -8.75 11.87
N THR A 136 1.00 -8.33 10.84
CA THR A 136 1.40 -8.47 9.44
C THR A 136 1.45 -7.10 8.78
N VAL A 137 2.60 -6.73 8.21
CA VAL A 137 2.80 -5.49 7.44
C VAL A 137 2.93 -5.84 5.97
N LEU A 138 2.09 -5.24 5.13
CA LEU A 138 2.14 -5.39 3.67
C LEU A 138 2.75 -4.11 3.08
N ARG A 139 3.98 -4.17 2.56
CA ARG A 139 4.63 -3.07 1.86
C ARG A 139 4.22 -3.10 0.40
N VAL A 140 3.24 -2.26 0.08
CA VAL A 140 2.54 -2.23 -1.21
C VAL A 140 3.14 -1.18 -2.13
N PRO A 141 3.44 -1.53 -3.41
CA PRO A 141 3.88 -0.58 -4.43
C PRO A 141 2.71 0.12 -5.14
N GLY A 142 2.88 0.41 -6.44
CA GLY A 142 1.83 0.95 -7.30
C GLY A 142 0.68 -0.05 -7.47
N ILE A 143 -0.54 0.33 -7.09
CA ILE A 143 -1.72 -0.52 -7.25
C ILE A 143 -2.37 -0.20 -8.58
N TYR A 144 -2.58 -1.21 -9.42
CA TYR A 144 -3.28 -1.07 -10.69
C TYR A 144 -4.54 -1.95 -10.77
N ALA A 145 -5.45 -1.58 -11.62
CA ALA A 145 -6.63 -2.32 -12.07
C ALA A 145 -7.20 -1.58 -13.29
N ALA A 146 -8.17 -2.16 -13.99
CA ALA A 146 -8.77 -1.54 -15.17
C ALA A 146 -9.31 -0.12 -14.92
N ASP A 147 -9.83 0.13 -13.71
CA ASP A 147 -10.36 1.43 -13.26
C ASP A 147 -9.29 2.34 -12.63
N ARG A 148 -8.00 1.96 -12.67
CA ARG A 148 -6.89 2.67 -12.02
C ARG A 148 -5.68 2.90 -12.91
N LEU A 149 -5.84 2.70 -14.21
CA LEU A 149 -4.77 2.92 -15.19
C LEU A 149 -4.51 4.42 -15.39
N PRO A 150 -3.28 4.83 -15.78
CA PRO A 150 -2.92 6.23 -15.95
C PRO A 150 -3.45 6.85 -17.26
N LEU A 151 -4.66 6.51 -17.70
CA LEU A 151 -5.22 6.89 -19.00
C LEU A 151 -5.36 8.40 -19.17
N GLU A 152 -5.75 9.14 -18.11
CA GLU A 152 -5.85 10.59 -18.16
C GLU A 152 -4.50 11.26 -18.45
N ARG A 153 -3.43 10.74 -17.83
CA ARG A 153 -2.06 11.25 -18.04
C ARG A 153 -1.56 10.97 -19.45
N LEU A 154 -1.87 9.78 -20.00
CA LEU A 154 -1.55 9.44 -21.37
C LEU A 154 -2.30 10.33 -22.36
N ARG A 155 -3.61 10.53 -22.17
CA ARG A 155 -4.41 11.44 -23.02
C ARG A 155 -3.95 12.90 -22.94
N ALA A 156 -3.47 13.33 -21.79
CA ALA A 156 -2.91 14.66 -21.60
C ALA A 156 -1.49 14.82 -22.18
N GLY A 157 -0.90 13.75 -22.77
CA GLY A 157 0.45 13.79 -23.31
C GLY A 157 1.54 14.01 -22.25
N THR A 158 1.27 13.65 -20.98
CA THR A 158 2.26 13.80 -19.91
C THR A 158 3.53 13.02 -20.25
N PRO A 159 4.71 13.67 -20.34
CA PRO A 159 5.94 13.01 -20.70
C PRO A 159 6.43 12.08 -19.58
N VAL A 160 7.33 11.17 -19.95
CA VAL A 160 8.07 10.31 -19.00
C VAL A 160 9.57 10.48 -19.22
N LEU A 161 10.38 9.98 -18.29
CA LEU A 161 11.82 10.08 -18.41
C LEU A 161 12.36 9.18 -19.53
N ARG A 162 13.45 9.61 -20.17
CA ARG A 162 14.20 8.77 -21.12
C ARG A 162 14.83 7.57 -20.42
N ALA A 163 15.18 6.53 -21.14
CA ALA A 163 15.57 5.22 -20.60
C ALA A 163 16.74 5.28 -19.59
N GLU A 164 17.71 6.19 -19.80
CA GLU A 164 18.89 6.37 -18.96
C GLU A 164 18.54 7.01 -17.61
N ASP A 165 17.52 7.85 -17.58
CA ASP A 165 17.06 8.61 -16.40
C ASP A 165 15.87 7.92 -15.69
N ASP A 166 15.33 6.84 -16.29
CA ASP A 166 14.10 6.18 -15.83
C ASP A 166 14.37 5.22 -14.67
N VAL A 167 13.33 4.95 -13.89
CA VAL A 167 13.39 4.18 -12.64
C VAL A 167 12.57 2.90 -12.73
N TYR A 168 13.03 1.85 -12.06
CA TYR A 168 12.22 0.66 -11.86
C TYR A 168 11.02 0.99 -10.99
N THR A 169 9.85 0.57 -11.45
CA THR A 169 8.59 0.65 -10.71
C THR A 169 8.09 -0.76 -10.39
N ASN A 170 7.32 -0.87 -9.33
CA ASN A 170 6.74 -2.14 -8.93
C ASN A 170 5.23 -1.99 -8.88
N HIS A 171 4.52 -3.07 -9.10
CA HIS A 171 3.08 -3.05 -9.20
C HIS A 171 2.44 -4.20 -8.42
N ILE A 172 1.15 -4.10 -8.18
CA ILE A 172 0.27 -5.17 -7.72
C ILE A 172 -1.15 -4.91 -8.23
N HIS A 173 -1.80 -5.94 -8.75
CA HIS A 173 -3.20 -5.82 -9.12
C HIS A 173 -4.07 -5.66 -7.88
N ALA A 174 -5.09 -4.78 -7.95
CA ALA A 174 -5.94 -4.46 -6.80
C ALA A 174 -6.69 -5.68 -6.24
N ASP A 175 -7.12 -6.61 -7.09
CA ASP A 175 -7.81 -7.83 -6.65
C ASP A 175 -6.85 -8.82 -5.98
N ASP A 176 -5.60 -8.91 -6.44
CA ASP A 176 -4.57 -9.70 -5.78
C ASP A 176 -4.22 -9.11 -4.42
N LEU A 177 -4.11 -7.79 -4.32
CA LEU A 177 -3.89 -7.14 -3.03
C LEU A 177 -5.06 -7.39 -2.07
N ALA A 178 -6.30 -7.36 -2.55
CA ALA A 178 -7.47 -7.68 -1.74
C ALA A 178 -7.44 -9.14 -1.25
N MET A 179 -7.00 -10.09 -2.10
CA MET A 179 -6.79 -11.49 -1.72
C MET A 179 -5.65 -11.64 -0.69
N ILE A 180 -4.52 -10.94 -0.89
CA ILE A 180 -3.38 -10.93 0.05
C ILE A 180 -3.82 -10.42 1.43
N VAL A 181 -4.58 -9.34 1.47
CA VAL A 181 -5.16 -8.79 2.71
C VAL A 181 -6.07 -9.81 3.40
N ALA A 182 -6.92 -10.51 2.63
CA ALA A 182 -7.81 -11.52 3.18
C ALA A 182 -7.02 -12.73 3.74
N ARG A 183 -5.96 -13.17 3.05
CA ARG A 183 -5.06 -14.25 3.51
C ARG A 183 -4.30 -13.85 4.77
N ALA A 184 -3.81 -12.61 4.87
CA ALA A 184 -3.11 -12.11 6.05
C ALA A 184 -3.99 -12.07 7.32
N LEU A 185 -5.32 -12.08 7.15
CA LEU A 185 -6.31 -12.14 8.24
C LEU A 185 -6.74 -13.55 8.62
N ASP A 186 -6.19 -14.60 7.99
CA ASP A 186 -6.45 -15.98 8.42
C ASP A 186 -5.79 -16.26 9.77
N ASP A 187 -6.40 -17.12 10.57
CA ASP A 187 -5.88 -17.46 11.91
C ASP A 187 -4.49 -18.11 11.84
N ASP A 188 -4.23 -18.89 10.79
CA ASP A 188 -2.97 -19.58 10.51
C ASP A 188 -1.95 -18.73 9.72
N ALA A 189 -2.31 -17.51 9.34
CA ALA A 189 -1.40 -16.67 8.58
C ALA A 189 -0.15 -16.32 9.41
N PRO A 190 1.05 -16.46 8.84
CA PRO A 190 2.29 -16.10 9.53
C PRO A 190 2.37 -14.59 9.78
N ALA A 191 2.95 -14.23 10.93
CA ALA A 191 3.32 -12.86 11.21
C ALA A 191 4.50 -12.40 10.35
N GLY A 192 4.65 -11.09 10.18
CA GLY A 192 5.84 -10.49 9.61
C GLY A 192 5.57 -9.42 8.56
N ILE A 193 6.64 -9.04 7.89
CA ILE A 193 6.63 -8.03 6.82
C ILE A 193 6.68 -8.75 5.49
N PHE A 194 5.91 -8.27 4.50
CA PHE A 194 5.84 -8.84 3.15
C PHE A 194 5.81 -7.74 2.10
N ASN A 195 6.68 -7.85 1.10
CA ASN A 195 6.58 -7.06 -0.12
C ASN A 195 5.40 -7.58 -0.94
N ALA A 196 4.33 -6.79 -1.04
CA ALA A 196 3.10 -7.19 -1.71
C ALA A 196 3.09 -6.66 -3.15
N ASN A 197 3.94 -7.22 -4.01
CA ASN A 197 4.09 -6.89 -5.42
C ASN A 197 3.94 -8.11 -6.32
N ASP A 198 3.64 -7.84 -7.60
CA ASP A 198 3.67 -8.82 -8.68
C ASP A 198 5.11 -9.12 -9.16
N ASP A 199 5.24 -9.87 -10.25
CA ASP A 199 6.53 -10.27 -10.83
C ASP A 199 7.02 -9.31 -11.93
N SER A 200 6.32 -8.20 -12.15
CA SER A 200 6.71 -7.22 -13.15
C SER A 200 8.04 -6.55 -12.78
N GLY A 201 8.91 -6.42 -13.76
CA GLY A 201 10.22 -5.79 -13.61
C GLY A 201 10.39 -4.57 -14.50
N LEU A 202 9.33 -3.77 -14.70
CA LEU A 202 9.31 -2.66 -15.65
C LEU A 202 9.89 -1.37 -15.06
N LYS A 203 10.45 -0.55 -15.95
CA LYS A 203 10.66 0.87 -15.65
C LYS A 203 9.34 1.66 -15.81
N MET A 204 9.28 2.84 -15.22
CA MET A 204 8.08 3.68 -15.22
C MET A 204 7.60 3.99 -16.64
N GLY A 205 8.51 4.34 -17.53
CA GLY A 205 8.18 4.62 -18.91
C GLY A 205 7.70 3.40 -19.69
N GLU A 206 8.27 2.22 -19.44
CA GLU A 206 7.82 0.96 -20.05
C GLU A 206 6.39 0.62 -19.63
N TRP A 207 6.06 0.87 -18.36
CA TRP A 207 4.68 0.75 -17.87
C TRP A 207 3.72 1.68 -18.61
N PHE A 208 4.10 2.96 -18.83
CA PHE A 208 3.26 3.89 -19.58
C PHE A 208 3.13 3.50 -21.05
N ASP A 209 4.20 3.02 -21.69
CA ASP A 209 4.17 2.52 -23.07
C ASP A 209 3.22 1.34 -23.20
N LEU A 210 3.31 0.36 -22.29
CA LEU A 210 2.42 -0.79 -22.26
C LEU A 210 0.95 -0.39 -22.18
N VAL A 211 0.60 0.51 -21.28
CA VAL A 211 -0.78 0.98 -21.15
C VAL A 211 -1.21 1.78 -22.38
N ALA A 212 -0.34 2.59 -22.97
CA ALA A 212 -0.63 3.34 -24.19
C ALA A 212 -0.94 2.39 -25.35
N ASP A 213 -0.10 1.37 -25.57
CA ASP A 213 -0.27 0.38 -26.63
C ASP A 213 -1.59 -0.40 -26.48
N LEU A 214 -1.90 -0.87 -25.26
CA LEU A 214 -3.13 -1.62 -24.98
C LEU A 214 -4.41 -0.83 -25.24
N TYR A 215 -4.36 0.51 -25.06
CA TYR A 215 -5.51 1.39 -25.24
C TYR A 215 -5.49 2.17 -26.55
N GLY A 216 -4.55 1.88 -27.46
CA GLY A 216 -4.43 2.58 -28.74
C GLY A 216 -4.12 4.07 -28.58
N LEU A 217 -3.44 4.46 -27.51
CA LEU A 217 -3.03 5.83 -27.24
C LEU A 217 -1.59 6.07 -27.69
N PRO A 218 -1.22 7.32 -28.03
CA PRO A 218 0.17 7.65 -28.31
C PRO A 218 1.06 7.34 -27.09
N ARG A 219 2.23 6.73 -27.33
CA ARG A 219 3.24 6.59 -26.29
C ARG A 219 3.73 7.94 -25.80
N PRO A 220 4.00 8.11 -24.49
CA PRO A 220 4.43 9.39 -23.95
C PRO A 220 5.81 9.80 -24.46
N LEU A 221 6.00 11.12 -24.66
CA LEU A 221 7.28 11.69 -25.03
C LEU A 221 8.35 11.38 -23.97
N ARG A 222 9.54 10.99 -24.42
CA ARG A 222 10.70 10.77 -23.57
C ARG A 222 11.48 12.07 -23.39
N ILE A 223 11.67 12.51 -22.15
CA ILE A 223 12.45 13.71 -21.85
C ILE A 223 13.59 13.41 -20.87
N PRO A 224 14.69 14.16 -20.91
CA PRO A 224 15.74 14.03 -19.91
C PRO A 224 15.24 14.55 -18.55
N ARG A 225 15.80 14.01 -17.46
CA ARG A 225 15.44 14.43 -16.09
C ARG A 225 15.62 15.93 -15.84
N SER A 226 16.60 16.55 -16.48
CA SER A 226 16.84 18.00 -16.38
C SER A 226 15.67 18.86 -16.90
N GLU A 227 14.82 18.31 -17.75
CA GLU A 227 13.65 18.99 -18.32
C GLU A 227 12.33 18.58 -17.65
N ALA A 228 12.35 17.68 -16.66
CA ALA A 228 11.15 17.12 -16.06
C ALA A 228 10.37 18.13 -15.19
N ALA A 229 11.09 19.08 -14.57
CA ALA A 229 10.46 20.11 -13.74
C ALA A 229 9.50 20.96 -14.57
N GLY A 230 8.27 21.12 -14.11
CA GLY A 230 7.21 21.86 -14.81
C GLY A 230 6.52 21.10 -15.95
N LYS A 231 7.13 20.02 -16.51
CA LYS A 231 6.52 19.17 -17.54
C LYS A 231 5.86 17.92 -16.97
N ILE A 232 6.43 17.37 -15.89
CA ILE A 232 5.87 16.22 -15.16
C ILE A 232 5.27 16.72 -13.84
N PRO A 233 4.03 16.36 -13.50
CA PRO A 233 3.42 16.75 -12.23
C PRO A 233 4.31 16.37 -11.03
N PRO A 234 4.49 17.25 -10.01
CA PRO A 234 5.41 17.02 -8.90
C PRO A 234 5.20 15.71 -8.17
N GLY A 235 3.92 15.31 -8.00
CA GLY A 235 3.57 14.02 -7.39
C GLY A 235 4.09 12.82 -8.17
N LEU A 236 4.00 12.84 -9.51
CA LEU A 236 4.53 11.79 -10.38
C LEU A 236 6.05 11.80 -10.38
N LEU A 237 6.66 13.00 -10.50
CA LEU A 237 8.11 13.16 -10.48
C LEU A 237 8.73 12.65 -9.18
N SER A 238 8.03 12.81 -8.05
CA SER A 238 8.44 12.26 -6.75
C SER A 238 8.51 10.72 -6.76
N PHE A 239 7.63 10.04 -7.50
CA PHE A 239 7.75 8.58 -7.68
C PHE A 239 8.89 8.20 -8.62
N MET A 240 9.23 9.06 -9.58
CA MET A 240 10.36 8.87 -10.50
C MET A 240 11.73 9.19 -9.88
N SER A 241 11.80 9.54 -8.60
CA SER A 241 13.06 9.78 -7.88
C SER A 241 13.59 8.58 -7.10
N GLU A 242 12.82 7.51 -7.04
CA GLU A 242 13.17 6.31 -6.28
C GLU A 242 13.10 5.08 -7.18
N SER A 243 14.21 4.35 -7.29
CA SER A 243 14.32 3.14 -8.13
C SER A 243 14.62 1.91 -7.26
N ARG A 244 13.79 0.87 -7.36
CA ARG A 244 13.97 -0.41 -6.66
C ARG A 244 13.23 -1.53 -7.35
N ARG A 245 13.67 -2.77 -7.15
CA ARG A 245 13.00 -3.99 -7.62
C ARG A 245 12.66 -4.84 -6.41
N LEU A 246 11.39 -4.90 -6.05
CA LEU A 246 10.93 -5.64 -4.87
C LEU A 246 10.99 -7.16 -5.12
N ASP A 247 11.47 -7.87 -4.12
CA ASP A 247 11.43 -9.33 -4.08
C ASP A 247 10.19 -9.79 -3.32
N ASN A 248 9.33 -10.57 -3.97
CA ASN A 248 8.08 -11.06 -3.41
C ASN A 248 8.13 -12.55 -3.02
N ARG A 249 9.31 -13.16 -2.96
CA ARG A 249 9.44 -14.59 -2.62
C ARG A 249 8.83 -14.90 -1.27
N ARG A 250 9.01 -14.04 -0.29
CA ARG A 250 8.44 -14.20 1.05
C ARG A 250 6.90 -14.19 1.02
N LEU A 251 6.28 -13.30 0.23
CA LEU A 251 4.83 -13.27 0.01
C LEU A 251 4.32 -14.62 -0.52
N LYS A 252 5.01 -15.22 -1.48
CA LYS A 252 4.62 -16.48 -2.11
C LYS A 252 4.91 -17.70 -1.25
N GLN A 253 6.11 -17.78 -0.68
CA GLN A 253 6.58 -19.00 0.01
C GLN A 253 6.16 -19.05 1.49
N VAL A 254 6.10 -17.91 2.18
CA VAL A 254 5.79 -17.85 3.61
C VAL A 254 4.31 -17.53 3.83
N LEU A 255 3.78 -16.47 3.21
CA LEU A 255 2.35 -16.16 3.34
C LEU A 255 1.48 -17.12 2.51
N GLY A 256 2.07 -17.84 1.55
CA GLY A 256 1.38 -18.86 0.75
C GLY A 256 0.46 -18.27 -0.32
N VAL A 257 0.81 -17.13 -0.88
CA VAL A 257 0.00 -16.42 -1.88
C VAL A 257 0.33 -16.89 -3.30
N ARG A 258 -0.70 -17.14 -4.09
CA ARG A 258 -0.61 -17.31 -5.54
C ARG A 258 -1.34 -16.14 -6.21
N LEU A 259 -0.59 -15.32 -6.96
CA LEU A 259 -1.15 -14.19 -7.68
C LEU A 259 -2.01 -14.67 -8.85
N ARG A 260 -3.15 -14.01 -9.04
CA ARG A 260 -4.03 -14.20 -10.20
C ARG A 260 -3.50 -13.42 -11.41
N TYR A 261 -2.87 -12.27 -11.13
CA TYR A 261 -2.24 -11.38 -12.09
C TYR A 261 -0.75 -11.30 -11.75
N PRO A 262 0.06 -12.35 -12.13
CA PRO A 262 1.46 -12.41 -11.75
C PRO A 262 2.30 -11.33 -12.41
N THR A 263 1.86 -10.74 -13.52
CA THR A 263 2.48 -9.58 -14.14
C THR A 263 1.42 -8.58 -14.63
N VAL A 264 1.85 -7.37 -14.99
CA VAL A 264 1.00 -6.32 -15.56
C VAL A 264 0.51 -6.64 -16.99
N HIS A 265 0.94 -7.74 -17.57
CA HIS A 265 0.55 -8.18 -18.92
C HIS A 265 -0.74 -9.03 -18.92
N GLU A 266 -1.15 -9.59 -17.78
CA GLU A 266 -2.43 -10.26 -17.58
C GLU A 266 -3.54 -9.28 -17.26
#